data_3b42845e82bd3a64012c9e50624429ba
#
_entry.id   3b42845e82bd3a64012c9e50624429ba
#
_cell.length_a   1.000
_cell.length_b   1.000
_cell.length_c   1.000
_cell.angle_alpha   90.00
_cell.angle_beta   90.00
_cell.angle_gamma   90.00
#
_symmetry.space_group_name_H-M   'P 1'
#
loop_
_entity.id
_entity.type
_entity.pdbx_description
1 polymer ?
#
loop_
_entity_poly.entity_id
_entity_poly.type
_entity_poly.pdbx_seq_one_letter_code
_entity_poly.pdbx_strand_id
1 'polypeptide(L)'
;IIKYVIKENNNRMEIIAGVIENSTQNAIIKSLKYKSLGVNKLLVISPFYNKTNNEGMIQHFTKIAQAVDIPIILYNVPSRTGVNIDLSVIRDLMKVENIIGIKEASKEE
;
A
#
# COMPACT_ATOMS: atom_id res chain seq x y z
N ILE A 1 3.64 -18.43 2.44
CA ILE A 1 3.44 -18.28 0.98
C ILE A 1 4.42 -17.28 0.38
N ILE A 2 4.59 -16.12 1.00
CA ILE A 2 5.53 -15.11 0.49
C ILE A 2 6.95 -15.65 0.44
N LYS A 3 7.41 -16.31 1.48
CA LYS A 3 8.75 -16.91 1.51
C LYS A 3 8.95 -17.90 0.37
N TYR A 4 7.93 -18.72 0.11
CA TYR A 4 8.00 -19.71 -0.96
C TYR A 4 8.11 -19.03 -2.33
N VAL A 5 7.28 -18.01 -2.56
CA VAL A 5 7.29 -17.27 -3.82
C VAL A 5 8.65 -16.61 -4.05
N ILE A 6 9.22 -16.00 -3.04
CA ILE A 6 10.51 -15.34 -3.13
C ILE A 6 11.62 -16.36 -3.47
N LYS A 7 11.58 -17.49 -2.78
CA LYS A 7 12.57 -18.55 -3.01
C LYS A 7 12.49 -19.09 -4.43
N GLU A 8 11.28 -19.39 -4.90
CA GLU A 8 11.07 -19.93 -6.25
C GLU A 8 11.34 -18.89 -7.33
N ASN A 9 11.13 -17.63 -7.02
CA ASN A 9 11.38 -16.55 -7.97
C ASN A 9 12.85 -16.39 -8.30
N ASN A 10 13.72 -16.54 -7.32
CA ASN A 10 15.17 -16.43 -7.47
C ASN A 10 15.58 -15.17 -8.25
N ASN A 11 14.96 -14.02 -7.91
CA ASN A 11 15.24 -12.71 -8.53
C ASN A 11 14.92 -12.62 -10.03
N ARG A 12 14.14 -13.54 -10.56
CA ARG A 12 13.75 -13.51 -11.98
C ARG A 12 12.66 -12.49 -12.27
N MET A 13 11.81 -12.20 -11.31
CA MET A 13 10.71 -11.26 -11.46
C MET A 13 10.62 -10.37 -10.23
N GLU A 14 10.02 -9.21 -10.42
CA GLU A 14 9.72 -8.31 -9.33
C GLU A 14 8.57 -8.85 -8.50
N ILE A 15 8.70 -8.83 -7.19
CA ILE A 15 7.65 -9.32 -6.29
C ILE A 15 6.94 -8.14 -5.63
N ILE A 16 5.63 -8.09 -5.80
CA ILE A 16 4.77 -7.06 -5.21
C ILE A 16 3.83 -7.74 -4.23
N ALA A 17 3.88 -7.34 -2.96
CA ALA A 17 3.01 -7.92 -1.93
C ALA A 17 1.91 -6.95 -1.53
N GLY A 18 0.71 -7.48 -1.32
CA GLY A 18 -0.43 -6.69 -0.88
C GLY A 18 -0.44 -6.53 0.64
N VAL A 19 -0.62 -5.30 1.10
CA VAL A 19 -0.78 -4.99 2.52
C VAL A 19 -2.23 -4.56 2.73
N ILE A 20 -3.04 -5.48 3.22
CA ILE A 20 -4.48 -5.28 3.40
C ILE A 20 -4.76 -5.22 4.90
N GLU A 21 -4.45 -4.08 5.51
CA GLU A 21 -4.61 -3.85 6.93
C GLU A 21 -5.34 -2.54 7.16
N ASN A 22 -6.26 -2.56 8.10
CA ASN A 22 -7.05 -1.37 8.42
C ASN A 22 -6.32 -0.42 9.37
N SER A 23 -5.45 -0.95 10.20
CA SER A 23 -4.68 -0.18 11.17
C SER A 23 -3.34 0.24 10.57
N THR A 24 -2.98 1.52 10.71
CA THR A 24 -1.69 2.03 10.24
C THR A 24 -0.54 1.25 10.86
N GLN A 25 -0.62 0.97 12.16
CA GLN A 25 0.43 0.27 12.85
C GLN A 25 0.60 -1.16 12.35
N ASN A 26 -0.50 -1.89 12.17
CA ASN A 26 -0.45 -3.24 11.63
C ASN A 26 0.06 -3.26 10.21
N ALA A 27 -0.32 -2.25 9.41
CA ALA A 27 0.18 -2.14 8.05
C ALA A 27 1.70 -1.93 8.03
N ILE A 28 2.22 -1.11 8.94
CA ILE A 28 3.66 -0.88 9.06
C ILE A 28 4.38 -2.17 9.44
N ILE A 29 3.87 -2.88 10.44
CA ILE A 29 4.48 -4.14 10.89
C ILE A 29 4.53 -5.16 9.75
N LYS A 30 3.41 -5.32 9.04
CA LYS A 30 3.32 -6.27 7.94
C LYS A 30 4.24 -5.86 6.79
N SER A 31 4.29 -4.57 6.50
CA SER A 31 5.14 -4.04 5.43
C SER A 31 6.62 -4.27 5.71
N LEU A 32 7.04 -4.05 6.96
CA LEU A 32 8.42 -4.28 7.37
C LEU A 32 8.77 -5.77 7.28
N LYS A 33 7.82 -6.64 7.63
CA LYS A 33 8.01 -8.08 7.49
C LYS A 33 8.24 -8.46 6.04
N TYR A 34 7.41 -7.96 5.13
CA TYR A 34 7.57 -8.23 3.70
C TYR A 34 8.89 -7.70 3.17
N LYS A 35 9.28 -6.50 3.59
CA LYS A 35 10.57 -5.93 3.19
C LYS A 35 11.71 -6.85 3.62
N SER A 36 11.67 -7.37 4.84
CA SER A 36 12.72 -8.25 5.35
C SER A 36 12.78 -9.58 4.59
N LEU A 37 11.68 -9.99 3.96
CA LEU A 37 11.63 -11.19 3.15
C LEU A 37 12.10 -11.00 1.71
N GLY A 38 12.38 -9.77 1.31
CA GLY A 38 12.89 -9.49 -0.03
C GLY A 38 11.85 -9.04 -1.05
N VAL A 39 10.68 -8.61 -0.59
CA VAL A 39 9.65 -8.07 -1.48
C VAL A 39 10.12 -6.74 -2.06
N ASN A 40 9.90 -6.54 -3.35
CA ASN A 40 10.38 -5.36 -4.07
C ASN A 40 9.50 -4.13 -3.90
N LYS A 41 8.17 -4.33 -3.91
CA LYS A 41 7.19 -3.25 -3.81
C LYS A 41 6.01 -3.69 -2.95
N LEU A 42 5.28 -2.72 -2.43
CA LEU A 42 4.08 -2.99 -1.65
C LEU A 42 2.86 -2.37 -2.33
N LEU A 43 1.76 -3.10 -2.32
CA LEU A 43 0.46 -2.61 -2.76
C LEU A 43 -0.37 -2.39 -1.50
N VAL A 44 -0.56 -1.13 -1.11
CA VAL A 44 -1.17 -0.79 0.18
C VAL A 44 -2.59 -0.28 -0.03
N ILE A 45 -3.54 -0.92 0.64
CA ILE A 45 -4.96 -0.55 0.56
C ILE A 45 -5.28 0.61 1.50
N SER A 46 -6.31 1.39 1.16
CA SER A 46 -6.80 2.44 2.06
C SER A 46 -7.46 1.81 3.29
N PRO A 47 -7.46 2.54 4.44
CA PRO A 47 -8.17 2.04 5.63
C PRO A 47 -9.66 1.95 5.32
N PHE A 48 -10.29 0.83 5.73
CA PHE A 48 -11.64 0.53 5.27
C PHE A 48 -12.68 0.36 6.38
N TYR A 49 -12.28 0.10 7.61
CA TYR A 49 -13.27 -0.03 8.69
C TYR A 49 -13.68 1.31 9.28
N ASN A 50 -12.72 2.17 9.51
CA ASN A 50 -13.00 3.48 10.09
C ASN A 50 -12.94 4.49 8.97
N LYS A 51 -14.08 5.10 8.67
CA LYS A 51 -14.10 6.19 7.70
C LYS A 51 -13.26 7.31 8.23
N THR A 52 -12.08 7.46 7.69
CA THR A 52 -11.18 8.53 8.07
C THR A 52 -11.35 9.69 7.09
N ASN A 53 -10.94 10.89 7.52
CA ASN A 53 -10.94 12.02 6.61
C ASN A 53 -9.71 11.99 5.73
N ASN A 54 -9.60 12.94 4.82
CA ASN A 54 -8.48 13.00 3.87
C ASN A 54 -7.14 13.13 4.59
N GLU A 55 -7.10 13.92 5.65
CA GLU A 55 -5.88 14.09 6.46
C GLU A 55 -5.41 12.77 7.06
N GLY A 56 -6.35 12.01 7.64
CA GLY A 56 -6.03 10.70 8.20
C GLY A 56 -5.53 9.72 7.17
N MET A 57 -6.10 9.77 5.96
CA MET A 57 -5.67 8.91 4.87
C MET A 57 -4.26 9.26 4.41
N ILE A 58 -3.96 10.56 4.28
CA ILE A 58 -2.62 11.02 3.94
C ILE A 58 -1.61 10.54 4.97
N GLN A 59 -1.94 10.66 6.26
CA GLN A 59 -1.06 10.21 7.34
C GLN A 59 -0.85 8.71 7.33
N HIS A 60 -1.92 7.95 7.08
CA HIS A 60 -1.83 6.49 7.02
C HIS A 60 -0.79 6.05 6.00
N PHE A 61 -0.93 6.49 4.77
CA PHE A 61 -0.01 6.10 3.71
C PHE A 61 1.40 6.67 3.90
N THR A 62 1.49 7.92 4.36
CA THR A 62 2.77 8.58 4.57
C THR A 62 3.59 7.86 5.64
N LYS A 63 2.95 7.50 6.76
CA LYS A 63 3.65 6.80 7.85
C LYS A 63 4.15 5.44 7.39
N ILE A 64 3.34 4.73 6.61
CA ILE A 64 3.77 3.43 6.07
C ILE A 64 4.97 3.63 5.15
N ALA A 65 4.88 4.58 4.24
CA ALA A 65 5.95 4.84 3.28
C ALA A 65 7.27 5.21 3.97
N GLN A 66 7.19 6.07 4.98
CA GLN A 66 8.38 6.50 5.71
C GLN A 66 9.01 5.36 6.51
N ALA A 67 8.19 4.46 7.03
CA ALA A 67 8.67 3.36 7.84
C ALA A 67 9.38 2.29 7.03
N VAL A 68 8.93 2.01 5.81
CA VAL A 68 9.43 0.86 5.05
C VAL A 68 10.48 1.21 4.01
N ASP A 69 10.47 2.42 3.51
CA ASP A 69 11.48 2.92 2.57
C ASP A 69 11.67 2.04 1.32
N ILE A 70 10.61 1.39 0.88
CA ILE A 70 10.58 0.71 -0.41
C ILE A 70 9.40 1.24 -1.22
N PRO A 71 9.39 1.07 -2.55
CA PRO A 71 8.31 1.61 -3.38
C PRO A 71 6.94 1.10 -2.96
N ILE A 72 5.97 2.01 -2.91
CA ILE A 72 4.60 1.72 -2.53
C ILE A 72 3.66 2.14 -3.66
N ILE A 73 2.70 1.28 -3.96
CA ILE A 73 1.62 1.56 -4.88
C ILE A 73 0.33 1.64 -4.06
N LEU A 74 -0.39 2.73 -4.17
CA LEU A 74 -1.66 2.90 -3.50
C LEU A 74 -2.71 2.02 -4.17
N TYR A 75 -3.51 1.32 -3.39
CA TYR A 75 -4.57 0.47 -3.94
C TYR A 75 -5.92 1.06 -3.58
N ASN A 76 -6.61 1.57 -4.59
CA ASN A 76 -7.94 2.15 -4.44
C ASN A 76 -8.97 1.18 -4.98
N VAL A 77 -9.77 0.60 -4.09
CA VAL A 77 -10.80 -0.37 -4.47
C VAL A 77 -12.10 -0.03 -3.73
N PRO A 78 -12.80 1.03 -4.17
CA PRO A 78 -13.98 1.54 -3.44
C PRO A 78 -15.07 0.50 -3.23
N SER A 79 -15.24 -0.43 -4.15
CA SER A 79 -16.26 -1.48 -4.04
C SER A 79 -16.01 -2.40 -2.84
N ARG A 80 -14.77 -2.50 -2.37
CA ARG A 80 -14.42 -3.34 -1.22
C ARG A 80 -14.28 -2.54 0.06
N THR A 81 -13.64 -1.38 -0.03
CA THR A 81 -13.33 -0.57 1.15
C THR A 81 -14.48 0.34 1.56
N GLY A 82 -15.39 0.65 0.63
CA GLY A 82 -16.41 1.67 0.84
C GLY A 82 -15.86 3.08 0.89
N VAL A 83 -14.59 3.24 0.55
CA VAL A 83 -13.89 4.53 0.60
C VAL A 83 -13.20 4.76 -0.73
N ASN A 84 -13.35 5.95 -1.29
CA ASN A 84 -12.64 6.36 -2.48
C ASN A 84 -11.55 7.33 -2.10
N ILE A 85 -10.35 7.15 -2.68
CA ILE A 85 -9.24 8.05 -2.42
C ILE A 85 -9.42 9.30 -3.29
N ASP A 86 -9.62 10.45 -2.64
CA ASP A 86 -9.80 11.71 -3.36
C ASP A 86 -8.56 12.10 -4.14
N LEU A 87 -8.77 12.78 -5.26
CA LEU A 87 -7.66 13.28 -6.09
C LEU A 87 -6.73 14.19 -5.30
N SER A 88 -7.27 15.00 -4.38
CA SER A 88 -6.45 15.87 -3.54
C SER A 88 -5.51 15.07 -2.65
N VAL A 89 -5.97 13.94 -2.12
CA VAL A 89 -5.14 13.04 -1.31
C VAL A 89 -4.04 12.44 -2.17
N ILE A 90 -4.38 11.99 -3.36
CA ILE A 90 -3.40 11.41 -4.28
C ILE A 90 -2.32 12.42 -4.62
N ARG A 91 -2.69 13.67 -4.87
CA ARG A 91 -1.73 14.73 -5.16
C ARG A 91 -0.74 14.93 -4.01
N ASP A 92 -1.24 14.94 -2.78
CA ASP A 92 -0.37 15.11 -1.62
C ASP A 92 0.53 13.90 -1.42
N LEU A 93 0.01 12.70 -1.65
CA LEU A 93 0.79 11.47 -1.49
C LEU A 93 1.86 11.31 -2.57
N MET A 94 1.63 11.85 -3.76
CA MET A 94 2.64 11.80 -4.81
C MET A 94 3.89 12.62 -4.48
N LYS A 95 3.83 13.47 -3.46
CA LYS A 95 4.99 14.20 -2.96
C LYS A 95 5.89 13.33 -2.09
N VAL A 96 5.40 12.18 -1.63
CA VAL A 96 6.19 11.23 -0.85
C VAL A 96 7.03 10.41 -1.83
N GLU A 97 8.34 10.43 -1.63
CA GLU A 97 9.30 9.92 -2.60
C GLU A 97 9.06 8.47 -3.03
N ASN A 98 8.76 7.59 -2.08
CA ASN A 98 8.60 6.17 -2.39
C ASN A 98 7.16 5.73 -2.69
N ILE A 99 6.22 6.67 -2.75
CA ILE A 99 4.88 6.37 -3.28
C ILE A 99 4.93 6.63 -4.78
N ILE A 100 4.92 5.55 -5.56
CA ILE A 100 5.24 5.62 -6.99
C ILE A 100 4.05 5.50 -7.92
N GLY A 101 2.87 5.18 -7.42
CA GLY A 101 1.72 5.05 -8.28
C GLY A 101 0.46 4.65 -7.54
N ILE A 102 -0.60 4.47 -8.31
CA ILE A 102 -1.89 4.06 -7.78
C ILE A 102 -2.48 2.99 -8.69
N LYS A 103 -3.05 1.95 -8.08
CA LYS A 103 -3.83 0.96 -8.80
C LYS A 103 -5.30 1.23 -8.53
N GLU A 104 -6.03 1.52 -9.59
CA GLU A 104 -7.46 1.82 -9.53
C GLU A 104 -8.25 0.57 -9.87
N ALA A 105 -9.10 0.13 -8.94
CA ALA A 105 -9.96 -1.03 -9.16
C ALA A 105 -11.41 -0.65 -8.91
N SER A 106 -11.91 0.28 -9.70
CA SER A 106 -13.28 0.72 -9.61
C SER A 106 -14.16 -0.16 -10.51
N LYS A 107 -15.48 -0.13 -10.25
CA LYS A 107 -16.42 -0.90 -11.05
C LYS A 107 -16.51 -0.44 -12.50
N GLU A 108 -16.07 0.77 -12.75
CA GLU A 108 -16.20 1.36 -14.09
C GLU A 108 -15.13 0.88 -15.05
N GLU A 109 -14.16 0.19 -14.52
CA GLU A 109 -13.17 -0.45 -15.35
C GLU A 109 -13.73 -1.76 -15.93
#